data_01df3885ab0d042219ef5f562d8fe2d9
#
_entry.id   01df3885ab0d042219ef5f562d8fe2d9
#
_cell.length_a   1.000
_cell.length_b   1.000
_cell.length_c   1.000
_cell.angle_alpha   90.00
_cell.angle_beta   90.00
_cell.angle_gamma   90.00
#
_symmetry.space_group_name_H-M   'P 1'
#
loop_
_entity.id
_entity.type
_entity.pdbx_description
1 polymer ?
#
loop_
_entity_poly.entity_id
_entity_poly.type
_entity_poly.pdbx_seq_one_letter_code
_entity_poly.pdbx_strand_id
1 'polypeptide(L)'
;YLIGQGNIKSKWIPEKEALNIDAKFFNERMPSIIVYGHYYTNKSIEDNLDFLITLNQTELSILDAYIKDHVTGLDGKATANIQVKGNIKTPQFSGKISLIGTSGTVNYLKTKYEVPSLLINITPDMISFDNALFLDERKNKAYGTATLFHNNFKKFSFDLGMRLDDFMVLNTNRLDNPDYYGIAFASGVIDINYDQYTSKTGIEANITTSKNTIFNIPLDGNEEIEENSYITFVTKIDSSAIANMIEEEVDLSNFFMTFDLKVTDDAEVRLIFDEKIGDIMKSRGNGNLKLEINSAGDFSIFGDYVVKSGDYLFTLQNVINKRFNLLEGGTIKWNGNPLDAQVDISASYRTRARLYDLLMSMDTSDVLKKRIPVDLVLHMKNSLLAPDINFDIVLPTADEDTKSKVKSVLYVSSHEENIQELNRQVFSLLVLNRFLPPPGTDGVAGNAGLEKTATSELLSNQLSNWLSKISNEFDIGVNYRPGDEISPQEFELALSTQLLNDRLIIDSNFGIADRQNGSTVNQNTNNLIGDVVLEYKISKDGKLRVKAFNKSNQFSLLEINSPYTQGVGISYKEEFDNIGEFFRSFYSLFQRRTKKQPIND
;
A
#
# COMPACT_ATOMS: atom_id res chain seq x y z
N TYR A 1 12.26 -11.12 -31.79
CA TYR A 1 11.10 -10.74 -32.61
C TYR A 1 11.42 -10.97 -34.09
N LEU A 2 10.59 -11.72 -34.79
CA LEU A 2 10.68 -11.93 -36.23
C LEU A 2 9.89 -10.80 -36.91
N ILE A 3 10.58 -9.88 -37.57
CA ILE A 3 9.96 -8.81 -38.39
C ILE A 3 9.21 -9.40 -39.60
N GLY A 4 9.26 -10.71 -39.79
CA GLY A 4 8.69 -11.39 -40.93
C GLY A 4 9.73 -11.67 -42.04
N GLN A 5 9.26 -11.97 -43.25
CA GLN A 5 10.12 -12.20 -44.40
C GLN A 5 10.50 -10.87 -45.08
N GLY A 6 11.79 -10.68 -45.32
CA GLY A 6 12.29 -9.52 -46.09
C GLY A 6 12.70 -9.89 -47.52
N ASN A 7 12.36 -9.05 -48.46
CA ASN A 7 12.81 -9.11 -49.85
C ASN A 7 13.49 -7.80 -50.19
N ILE A 8 14.82 -7.86 -50.45
CA ILE A 8 15.60 -6.68 -50.77
C ILE A 8 16.15 -6.88 -52.18
N LYS A 9 15.86 -5.95 -53.07
CA LYS A 9 16.39 -5.88 -54.41
C LYS A 9 17.20 -4.58 -54.55
N SER A 10 18.38 -4.69 -55.10
CA SER A 10 19.20 -3.54 -55.43
C SER A 10 19.64 -3.58 -56.90
N LYS A 11 19.65 -2.45 -57.55
CA LYS A 11 20.06 -2.29 -58.95
C LYS A 11 20.90 -1.04 -59.12
N TRP A 12 22.05 -1.18 -59.75
CA TRP A 12 22.87 -0.03 -60.16
C TRP A 12 22.24 0.67 -61.35
N ILE A 13 22.17 1.98 -61.33
CA ILE A 13 21.67 2.86 -62.40
C ILE A 13 22.83 3.74 -62.85
N PRO A 14 23.52 3.40 -63.96
CA PRO A 14 24.72 4.11 -64.42
C PRO A 14 24.48 5.58 -64.72
N GLU A 15 23.32 5.93 -65.33
CA GLU A 15 22.97 7.27 -65.73
C GLU A 15 22.80 8.25 -64.56
N LYS A 16 22.49 7.70 -63.38
CA LYS A 16 22.31 8.47 -62.12
C LYS A 16 23.47 8.31 -61.16
N GLU A 17 24.47 7.45 -61.50
CA GLU A 17 25.50 7.03 -60.54
C GLU A 17 24.91 6.64 -59.18
N ALA A 18 23.83 5.91 -59.23
CA ALA A 18 23.02 5.62 -58.03
C ALA A 18 22.70 4.14 -57.88
N LEU A 19 22.65 3.68 -56.65
CA LEU A 19 22.12 2.39 -56.27
C LEU A 19 20.61 2.54 -55.94
N ASN A 20 19.75 1.95 -56.77
CA ASN A 20 18.34 1.85 -56.46
C ASN A 20 18.12 0.70 -55.48
N ILE A 21 17.36 0.93 -54.43
CA ILE A 21 16.99 -0.07 -53.39
C ILE A 21 15.47 -0.16 -53.34
N ASP A 22 14.95 -1.42 -53.41
CA ASP A 22 13.54 -1.78 -53.18
C ASP A 22 13.55 -2.88 -52.12
N ALA A 23 13.27 -2.51 -50.88
CA ALA A 23 13.20 -3.43 -49.76
C ALA A 23 11.77 -3.50 -49.23
N LYS A 24 11.25 -4.74 -49.10
CA LYS A 24 9.91 -5.01 -48.60
C LYS A 24 9.97 -6.02 -47.50
N PHE A 25 9.40 -5.69 -46.35
CA PHE A 25 9.24 -6.58 -45.20
C PHE A 25 7.78 -6.90 -45.05
N PHE A 26 7.46 -8.19 -44.92
CA PHE A 26 6.11 -8.71 -44.96
C PHE A 26 5.67 -9.13 -43.56
N ASN A 27 4.48 -8.70 -43.17
CA ASN A 27 3.73 -9.35 -42.13
C ASN A 27 2.72 -10.29 -42.82
N GLU A 28 2.86 -11.61 -42.62
CA GLU A 28 2.15 -12.66 -43.36
C GLU A 28 2.35 -12.53 -44.89
N ARG A 29 1.35 -12.03 -45.63
CA ARG A 29 1.37 -11.94 -47.09
C ARG A 29 1.45 -10.52 -47.63
N MET A 30 1.26 -9.50 -46.75
CA MET A 30 1.23 -8.11 -47.17
C MET A 30 2.52 -7.38 -46.76
N PRO A 31 3.09 -6.54 -47.62
CA PRO A 31 4.23 -5.74 -47.22
C PRO A 31 3.82 -4.70 -46.19
N SER A 32 4.32 -4.84 -44.96
CA SER A 32 4.05 -3.89 -43.88
C SER A 32 5.02 -2.73 -43.85
N ILE A 33 6.31 -2.97 -44.22
CA ILE A 33 7.33 -1.93 -44.34
C ILE A 33 7.92 -1.98 -45.75
N ILE A 34 7.92 -0.84 -46.45
CA ILE A 34 8.49 -0.71 -47.77
C ILE A 34 9.51 0.44 -47.73
N VAL A 35 10.74 0.17 -48.18
CA VAL A 35 11.77 1.19 -48.36
C VAL A 35 12.15 1.20 -49.84
N TYR A 36 11.89 2.31 -50.50
CA TYR A 36 12.20 2.49 -51.88
C TYR A 36 12.96 3.80 -52.12
N GLY A 37 14.03 3.78 -52.94
CA GLY A 37 14.75 5.00 -53.24
C GLY A 37 16.12 4.78 -53.82
N HIS A 38 16.92 5.83 -53.77
CA HIS A 38 18.23 5.90 -54.38
C HIS A 38 19.31 6.30 -53.37
N TYR A 39 20.45 5.64 -53.49
CA TYR A 39 21.70 6.08 -52.87
C TYR A 39 22.65 6.52 -53.97
N TYR A 40 22.96 7.84 -54.04
CA TYR A 40 23.86 8.43 -54.99
C TYR A 40 25.30 8.27 -54.54
N THR A 41 26.16 7.71 -55.41
CA THR A 41 27.57 7.45 -55.08
C THR A 41 28.50 8.57 -55.59
N ASN A 42 27.97 9.48 -56.39
CA ASN A 42 28.71 10.63 -56.91
C ASN A 42 29.12 11.55 -55.76
N LYS A 43 30.41 11.71 -55.54
CA LYS A 43 30.98 12.55 -54.47
C LYS A 43 30.68 14.03 -54.61
N SER A 44 30.23 14.49 -55.82
CA SER A 44 29.81 15.87 -56.05
C SER A 44 28.40 16.15 -55.52
N ILE A 45 27.65 15.15 -55.15
CA ILE A 45 26.30 15.28 -54.60
C ILE A 45 26.42 15.23 -53.07
N GLU A 46 26.18 16.36 -52.40
CA GLU A 46 26.19 16.43 -50.93
C GLU A 46 25.06 15.61 -50.32
N ASP A 47 23.84 15.67 -50.89
CA ASP A 47 22.66 14.92 -50.49
C ASP A 47 22.57 13.59 -51.23
N ASN A 48 23.17 12.56 -50.67
CA ASN A 48 23.30 11.26 -51.35
C ASN A 48 22.19 10.25 -50.99
N LEU A 49 21.21 10.63 -50.16
CA LEU A 49 20.04 9.83 -49.82
C LEU A 49 18.76 10.41 -50.43
N ASP A 50 17.96 9.57 -51.06
CA ASP A 50 16.59 9.91 -51.47
C ASP A 50 15.74 8.64 -51.38
N PHE A 51 15.14 8.41 -50.18
CA PHE A 51 14.33 7.26 -49.90
C PHE A 51 12.94 7.65 -49.41
N LEU A 52 11.96 6.81 -49.74
CA LEU A 52 10.63 6.80 -49.17
C LEU A 52 10.45 5.54 -48.34
N ILE A 53 10.12 5.71 -47.08
CA ILE A 53 9.72 4.63 -46.16
C ILE A 53 8.21 4.70 -46.02
N THR A 54 7.55 3.61 -46.40
CA THR A 54 6.09 3.47 -46.26
C THR A 54 5.80 2.39 -45.22
N LEU A 55 5.02 2.73 -44.21
CA LEU A 55 4.46 1.79 -43.25
C LEU A 55 2.98 1.55 -43.61
N ASN A 56 2.60 0.27 -43.75
CA ASN A 56 1.23 -0.13 -44.05
C ASN A 56 0.67 -0.96 -42.89
N GLN A 57 -0.04 -0.33 -41.96
CA GLN A 57 -0.58 -0.98 -40.78
C GLN A 57 0.45 -1.85 -40.06
N THR A 58 1.67 -1.34 -39.96
CA THR A 58 2.80 -2.02 -39.30
C THR A 58 2.50 -2.14 -37.82
N GLU A 59 2.66 -3.33 -37.25
CA GLU A 59 2.43 -3.57 -35.83
C GLU A 59 3.48 -2.89 -34.98
N LEU A 60 3.05 -2.18 -33.92
CA LEU A 60 3.94 -1.46 -33.02
C LEU A 60 4.75 -2.37 -32.11
N SER A 61 4.33 -3.62 -31.90
CA SER A 61 5.05 -4.62 -31.11
C SER A 61 6.49 -4.87 -31.57
N ILE A 62 6.84 -4.50 -32.81
CA ILE A 62 8.24 -4.53 -33.29
C ILE A 62 9.16 -3.61 -32.48
N LEU A 63 8.61 -2.59 -31.82
CA LEU A 63 9.34 -1.64 -30.99
C LEU A 63 9.54 -2.15 -29.55
N ASP A 64 8.84 -3.21 -29.10
CA ASP A 64 8.93 -3.73 -27.73
C ASP A 64 10.37 -3.98 -27.29
N ALA A 65 11.20 -4.51 -28.19
CA ALA A 65 12.60 -4.81 -27.87
C ALA A 65 13.43 -3.57 -27.50
N TYR A 66 13.02 -2.39 -27.97
CA TYR A 66 13.74 -1.13 -27.78
C TYR A 66 13.22 -0.31 -26.61
N ILE A 67 11.92 -0.48 -26.23
CA ILE A 67 11.29 0.34 -25.20
C ILE A 67 10.78 -0.46 -23.99
N LYS A 68 11.02 -1.78 -23.95
CA LYS A 68 10.50 -2.70 -22.90
C LYS A 68 10.83 -2.28 -21.46
N ASP A 69 11.92 -1.53 -21.26
CA ASP A 69 12.33 -1.06 -19.94
C ASP A 69 11.42 0.07 -19.44
N HIS A 70 10.77 0.81 -20.35
CA HIS A 70 9.87 1.93 -20.04
C HIS A 70 8.39 1.60 -20.27
N VAL A 71 8.10 0.90 -21.39
CA VAL A 71 6.73 0.54 -21.79
C VAL A 71 6.72 -0.92 -22.22
N THR A 72 5.78 -1.68 -21.69
CA THR A 72 5.58 -3.10 -22.01
C THR A 72 4.19 -3.33 -22.63
N GLY A 73 4.11 -4.38 -23.46
CA GLY A 73 2.86 -4.76 -24.11
C GLY A 73 2.35 -3.70 -25.11
N LEU A 74 3.29 -3.09 -25.85
CA LEU A 74 2.94 -2.12 -26.90
C LEU A 74 2.17 -2.81 -28.02
N ASP A 75 0.93 -2.37 -28.25
CA ASP A 75 0.04 -2.84 -29.29
C ASP A 75 -0.42 -1.66 -30.16
N GLY A 76 -0.97 -1.95 -31.32
CA GLY A 76 -1.47 -0.95 -32.26
C GLY A 76 -0.79 -1.03 -33.62
N LYS A 77 -1.23 -0.16 -34.52
CA LYS A 77 -0.78 -0.15 -35.91
C LYS A 77 -0.33 1.23 -36.34
N ALA A 78 0.79 1.27 -37.09
CA ALA A 78 1.34 2.47 -37.69
C ALA A 78 1.14 2.48 -39.20
N THR A 79 0.69 3.61 -39.72
CA THR A 79 0.69 3.92 -41.17
C THR A 79 1.50 5.21 -41.40
N ALA A 80 2.45 5.18 -42.30
CA ALA A 80 3.33 6.35 -42.52
C ALA A 80 3.84 6.42 -43.94
N ASN A 81 4.17 7.64 -44.36
CA ASN A 81 5.02 7.94 -45.49
C ASN A 81 6.12 8.92 -45.01
N ILE A 82 7.33 8.42 -44.90
CA ILE A 82 8.48 9.15 -44.38
C ILE A 82 9.51 9.29 -45.51
N GLN A 83 9.83 10.50 -45.86
CA GLN A 83 10.89 10.82 -46.80
C GLN A 83 12.23 10.93 -46.06
N VAL A 84 13.24 10.27 -46.57
CA VAL A 84 14.61 10.34 -46.05
C VAL A 84 15.50 10.95 -47.13
N LYS A 85 16.05 12.13 -46.84
CA LYS A 85 16.95 12.88 -47.72
C LYS A 85 18.24 13.23 -46.98
N GLY A 86 19.13 13.93 -47.70
CA GLY A 86 20.37 14.45 -47.15
C GLY A 86 21.54 13.50 -47.28
N ASN A 87 22.49 13.61 -46.36
CA ASN A 87 23.72 12.86 -46.35
C ASN A 87 23.61 11.63 -45.43
N ILE A 88 24.28 10.54 -45.76
CA ILE A 88 24.29 9.31 -44.94
C ILE A 88 24.78 9.56 -43.49
N LYS A 89 25.60 10.58 -43.26
CA LYS A 89 26.06 10.96 -41.92
C LYS A 89 25.07 11.87 -41.19
N THR A 90 24.19 12.56 -41.92
CA THR A 90 23.22 13.50 -41.42
C THR A 90 21.88 13.33 -42.17
N PRO A 91 21.23 12.16 -42.04
CA PRO A 91 19.98 11.91 -42.73
C PRO A 91 18.86 12.80 -42.18
N GLN A 92 18.05 13.33 -43.07
CA GLN A 92 16.89 14.17 -42.75
C GLN A 92 15.60 13.37 -43.00
N PHE A 93 14.80 13.25 -41.97
CA PHE A 93 13.51 12.57 -42.05
C PHE A 93 12.38 13.60 -42.06
N SER A 94 11.41 13.40 -42.92
CA SER A 94 10.20 14.23 -42.94
C SER A 94 8.98 13.40 -43.34
N GLY A 95 7.84 13.67 -42.70
CA GLY A 95 6.64 12.93 -43.00
C GLY A 95 5.62 12.92 -41.85
N LYS A 96 4.69 12.00 -41.93
CA LYS A 96 3.65 11.82 -40.91
C LYS A 96 3.46 10.35 -40.62
N ILE A 97 3.29 10.05 -39.32
CA ILE A 97 2.92 8.71 -38.84
C ILE A 97 1.52 8.82 -38.23
N SER A 98 0.62 7.98 -38.71
CA SER A 98 -0.69 7.79 -38.09
C SER A 98 -0.69 6.49 -37.30
N LEU A 99 -0.91 6.58 -35.99
CA LEU A 99 -1.08 5.44 -35.10
C LEU A 99 -2.57 5.21 -34.84
N ILE A 100 -3.00 3.95 -34.80
CA ILE A 100 -4.39 3.57 -34.55
C ILE A 100 -4.43 2.41 -33.56
N GLY A 101 -5.31 2.53 -32.54
CA GLY A 101 -5.53 1.51 -31.54
C GLY A 101 -4.29 1.20 -30.69
N THR A 102 -3.48 2.21 -30.45
CA THR A 102 -2.23 2.05 -29.68
C THR A 102 -2.55 1.85 -28.21
N SER A 103 -1.90 0.88 -27.58
CA SER A 103 -1.94 0.71 -26.12
C SER A 103 -0.61 0.20 -25.60
N GLY A 104 -0.31 0.47 -24.32
CA GLY A 104 0.89 -0.01 -23.67
C GLY A 104 0.84 0.29 -22.17
N THR A 105 1.62 -0.43 -21.39
CA THR A 105 1.76 -0.24 -19.94
C THR A 105 3.04 0.51 -19.64
N VAL A 106 2.92 1.67 -18.98
CA VAL A 106 4.07 2.43 -18.47
C VAL A 106 4.60 1.74 -17.22
N ASN A 107 5.81 1.20 -17.29
CA ASN A 107 6.36 0.32 -16.27
C ASN A 107 6.52 0.98 -14.90
N TYR A 108 6.95 2.23 -14.87
CA TYR A 108 7.14 3.00 -13.63
C TYR A 108 5.82 3.27 -12.89
N LEU A 109 4.75 3.54 -13.64
CA LEU A 109 3.43 3.84 -13.09
C LEU A 109 2.57 2.59 -12.93
N LYS A 110 2.94 1.48 -13.58
CA LYS A 110 2.14 0.25 -13.68
C LYS A 110 0.73 0.48 -14.22
N THR A 111 0.59 1.50 -15.06
CA THR A 111 -0.69 1.91 -15.66
C THR A 111 -0.71 1.61 -17.14
N LYS A 112 -1.80 1.04 -17.61
CA LYS A 112 -2.04 0.82 -19.04
C LYS A 112 -2.81 1.99 -19.62
N TYR A 113 -2.28 2.54 -20.73
CA TYR A 113 -2.95 3.58 -21.47
C TYR A 113 -3.30 3.15 -22.88
N GLU A 114 -4.39 3.70 -23.40
CA GLU A 114 -4.82 3.54 -24.78
C GLU A 114 -4.81 4.89 -25.48
N VAL A 115 -4.34 4.91 -26.71
CA VAL A 115 -4.37 6.05 -27.61
C VAL A 115 -5.13 5.62 -28.86
N PRO A 116 -6.43 5.96 -28.98
CA PRO A 116 -7.29 5.48 -30.07
C PRO A 116 -6.77 5.88 -31.45
N SER A 117 -6.26 7.10 -31.56
CA SER A 117 -5.60 7.61 -32.77
C SER A 117 -4.59 8.69 -32.40
N LEU A 118 -3.47 8.71 -33.10
CA LEU A 118 -2.41 9.71 -32.92
C LEU A 118 -1.78 10.04 -34.27
N LEU A 119 -1.64 11.32 -34.56
CA LEU A 119 -0.89 11.80 -35.71
C LEU A 119 0.42 12.42 -35.25
N ILE A 120 1.53 11.84 -35.66
CA ILE A 120 2.87 12.30 -35.35
C ILE A 120 3.42 12.99 -36.62
N ASN A 121 3.91 14.21 -36.46
CA ASN A 121 4.60 14.95 -37.51
C ASN A 121 6.11 14.83 -37.33
N ILE A 122 6.82 14.57 -38.41
CA ILE A 122 8.29 14.45 -38.44
C ILE A 122 8.84 15.51 -39.39
N THR A 123 9.75 16.31 -38.86
CA THR A 123 10.59 17.25 -39.64
C THR A 123 12.06 16.88 -39.41
N PRO A 124 13.02 17.48 -40.18
CA PRO A 124 14.44 17.15 -40.04
C PRO A 124 15.04 17.36 -38.65
N ASP A 125 14.39 18.15 -37.81
CA ASP A 125 14.87 18.61 -36.50
C ASP A 125 13.88 18.36 -35.36
N MET A 126 12.66 17.86 -35.68
CA MET A 126 11.58 17.77 -34.69
C MET A 126 10.63 16.61 -35.00
N ILE A 127 10.19 15.94 -33.92
CA ILE A 127 9.08 14.98 -33.94
C ILE A 127 8.03 15.51 -32.97
N SER A 128 6.78 15.68 -33.42
CA SER A 128 5.74 16.26 -32.57
C SER A 128 4.36 15.63 -32.78
N PHE A 129 3.55 15.74 -31.74
CA PHE A 129 2.11 15.52 -31.83
C PHE A 129 1.36 16.55 -30.98
N ASP A 130 0.15 16.86 -31.38
CA ASP A 130 -0.70 17.83 -30.70
C ASP A 130 -2.01 17.18 -30.24
N ASN A 131 -2.43 17.54 -29.03
CA ASN A 131 -3.74 17.22 -28.46
C ASN A 131 -4.17 15.74 -28.61
N ALA A 132 -3.21 14.85 -28.38
CA ALA A 132 -3.47 13.40 -28.39
C ALA A 132 -4.39 12.99 -27.24
N LEU A 133 -5.42 12.19 -27.54
CA LEU A 133 -6.30 11.62 -26.53
C LEU A 133 -5.69 10.34 -25.96
N PHE A 134 -5.47 10.33 -24.66
CA PHE A 134 -5.09 9.16 -23.87
C PHE A 134 -6.29 8.71 -23.04
N LEU A 135 -6.50 7.41 -22.95
CA LEU A 135 -7.51 6.77 -22.11
C LEU A 135 -6.81 5.83 -21.12
N ASP A 136 -7.17 5.93 -19.86
CA ASP A 136 -6.74 4.96 -18.85
C ASP A 136 -7.58 3.67 -18.89
N GLU A 137 -7.31 2.73 -18.01
CA GLU A 137 -8.03 1.45 -17.91
C GLU A 137 -9.54 1.64 -17.62
N ARG A 138 -9.92 2.74 -16.99
CA ARG A 138 -11.31 3.09 -16.68
C ARG A 138 -11.96 3.99 -17.75
N LYS A 139 -11.21 4.29 -18.83
CA LYS A 139 -11.62 5.17 -19.93
C LYS A 139 -11.74 6.65 -19.53
N ASN A 140 -11.12 7.06 -18.42
CA ASN A 140 -10.92 8.46 -18.14
C ASN A 140 -9.90 9.05 -19.14
N LYS A 141 -9.93 10.36 -19.29
CA LYS A 141 -9.26 11.04 -20.40
C LYS A 141 -8.07 11.87 -19.94
N ALA A 142 -7.02 11.84 -20.75
CA ALA A 142 -6.01 12.87 -20.72
C ALA A 142 -5.73 13.36 -22.15
N TYR A 143 -5.25 14.58 -22.27
CA TYR A 143 -4.86 15.18 -23.54
C TYR A 143 -3.40 15.58 -23.45
N GLY A 144 -2.59 15.12 -24.40
CA GLY A 144 -1.17 15.37 -24.41
C GLY A 144 -0.71 16.06 -25.68
N THR A 145 0.30 16.91 -25.54
CA THR A 145 1.06 17.53 -26.63
C THR A 145 2.53 17.28 -26.34
N ALA A 146 3.28 16.79 -27.32
CA ALA A 146 4.70 16.59 -27.14
C ALA A 146 5.49 17.06 -28.36
N THR A 147 6.70 17.55 -28.09
CA THR A 147 7.71 17.92 -29.09
C THR A 147 9.05 17.37 -28.65
N LEU A 148 9.67 16.56 -29.50
CA LEU A 148 11.03 16.08 -29.37
C LEU A 148 11.90 16.78 -30.42
N PHE A 149 12.82 17.61 -29.96
CA PHE A 149 13.84 18.24 -30.80
C PHE A 149 15.07 17.35 -30.86
N HIS A 150 15.70 17.32 -32.03
CA HIS A 150 16.95 16.60 -32.22
C HIS A 150 17.87 17.25 -33.23
N ASN A 151 19.17 17.04 -33.09
CA ASN A 151 20.16 17.39 -34.07
C ASN A 151 20.74 16.11 -34.69
N ASN A 152 20.23 15.70 -35.86
CA ASN A 152 20.62 14.44 -36.53
C ASN A 152 20.53 13.22 -35.65
N PHE A 153 19.53 13.11 -34.81
CA PHE A 153 19.30 12.01 -33.83
C PHE A 153 20.44 11.77 -32.83
N LYS A 154 21.26 12.79 -32.55
CA LYS A 154 22.39 12.68 -31.60
C LYS A 154 22.20 13.45 -30.32
N LYS A 155 21.41 14.50 -30.37
CA LYS A 155 21.15 15.35 -29.22
C LYS A 155 19.65 15.57 -29.15
N PHE A 156 19.09 15.39 -27.99
CA PHE A 156 17.64 15.42 -27.80
C PHE A 156 17.26 16.45 -26.73
N SER A 157 16.23 17.22 -27.00
CA SER A 157 15.48 17.97 -26.00
C SER A 157 14.00 17.66 -26.20
N PHE A 158 13.22 17.58 -25.14
CA PHE A 158 11.79 17.35 -25.31
C PHE A 158 10.94 18.17 -24.33
N ASP A 159 9.75 18.49 -24.81
CA ASP A 159 8.67 19.09 -24.04
C ASP A 159 7.43 18.21 -24.17
N LEU A 160 6.83 17.83 -23.06
CA LEU A 160 5.58 17.07 -22.98
C LEU A 160 4.64 17.77 -22.00
N GLY A 161 3.53 18.28 -22.48
CA GLY A 161 2.44 18.82 -21.67
C GLY A 161 1.25 17.86 -21.66
N MET A 162 0.66 17.59 -20.50
CA MET A 162 -0.53 16.76 -20.35
C MET A 162 -1.58 17.46 -19.49
N ARG A 163 -2.83 17.37 -19.93
CA ARG A 163 -4.01 17.77 -19.15
C ARG A 163 -4.82 16.54 -18.79
N LEU A 164 -5.00 16.31 -17.51
CA LEU A 164 -5.63 15.14 -16.92
C LEU A 164 -7.07 15.45 -16.50
N ASP A 165 -7.98 14.48 -16.68
CA ASP A 165 -9.39 14.54 -16.26
C ASP A 165 -9.75 13.22 -15.57
N ASP A 166 -9.70 13.19 -14.24
CA ASP A 166 -9.85 12.00 -13.39
C ASP A 166 -8.97 10.81 -13.82
N PHE A 167 -7.82 11.11 -14.37
CA PHE A 167 -6.96 10.15 -15.06
C PHE A 167 -6.11 9.35 -14.08
N MET A 168 -6.00 8.03 -14.31
CA MET A 168 -5.15 7.15 -13.50
C MET A 168 -3.68 7.47 -13.75
N VAL A 169 -2.98 7.91 -12.71
CA VAL A 169 -1.56 8.32 -12.77
C VAL A 169 -0.64 7.36 -12.03
N LEU A 170 -1.19 6.42 -11.25
CA LEU A 170 -0.41 5.43 -10.51
C LEU A 170 -1.25 4.17 -10.27
N ASN A 171 -0.63 2.98 -10.42
CA ASN A 171 -1.22 1.69 -10.07
C ASN A 171 -0.13 0.72 -9.60
N THR A 172 0.55 1.08 -8.53
CA THR A 172 1.71 0.36 -7.98
C THR A 172 1.37 -0.36 -6.69
N ASN A 173 2.16 -1.35 -6.35
CA ASN A 173 2.15 -2.03 -5.06
C ASN A 173 3.50 -1.80 -4.34
N ARG A 174 3.65 -2.32 -3.11
CA ARG A 174 4.83 -2.12 -2.27
C ARG A 174 6.13 -2.69 -2.90
N LEU A 175 6.04 -3.75 -3.72
CA LEU A 175 7.20 -4.32 -4.42
C LEU A 175 7.65 -3.44 -5.60
N ASP A 176 6.73 -2.69 -6.20
CA ASP A 176 7.04 -1.77 -7.28
C ASP A 176 7.70 -0.48 -6.77
N ASN A 177 7.25 0.02 -5.60
CA ASN A 177 7.84 1.18 -4.92
C ASN A 177 7.62 1.03 -3.41
N PRO A 178 8.69 0.87 -2.61
CA PRO A 178 8.59 0.68 -1.16
C PRO A 178 8.29 1.98 -0.39
N ASP A 179 8.57 3.16 -0.95
CA ASP A 179 8.42 4.45 -0.28
C ASP A 179 7.00 4.99 -0.37
N TYR A 180 6.32 4.71 -1.50
CA TYR A 180 4.91 5.03 -1.70
C TYR A 180 4.30 4.14 -2.78
N TYR A 181 3.05 3.77 -2.62
CA TYR A 181 2.34 2.93 -3.59
C TYR A 181 0.82 3.09 -3.48
N GLY A 182 0.11 2.60 -4.48
CA GLY A 182 -1.34 2.60 -4.48
C GLY A 182 -1.96 2.82 -5.85
N ILE A 183 -3.21 3.24 -5.84
CA ILE A 183 -3.95 3.61 -7.03
C ILE A 183 -4.28 5.09 -6.92
N ALA A 184 -3.78 5.91 -7.86
CA ALA A 184 -4.04 7.34 -7.84
C ALA A 184 -4.69 7.81 -9.13
N PHE A 185 -5.73 8.62 -8.96
CA PHE A 185 -6.41 9.35 -10.02
C PHE A 185 -6.23 10.84 -9.77
N ALA A 186 -5.98 11.61 -10.83
CA ALA A 186 -5.75 13.05 -10.73
C ALA A 186 -6.38 13.82 -11.88
N SER A 187 -6.70 15.08 -11.60
CA SER A 187 -7.08 16.09 -12.59
C SER A 187 -6.14 17.28 -12.47
N GLY A 188 -5.75 17.86 -13.60
CA GLY A 188 -4.83 18.99 -13.62
C GLY A 188 -3.90 18.98 -14.83
N VAL A 189 -2.71 19.56 -14.65
CA VAL A 189 -1.70 19.67 -15.70
C VAL A 189 -0.36 19.12 -15.22
N ILE A 190 0.37 18.53 -16.14
CA ILE A 190 1.73 18.03 -15.96
C ILE A 190 2.55 18.50 -17.14
N ASP A 191 3.70 19.10 -16.87
CA ASP A 191 4.69 19.53 -17.86
C ASP A 191 6.00 18.80 -17.57
N ILE A 192 6.55 18.15 -18.59
CA ILE A 192 7.83 17.42 -18.50
C ILE A 192 8.73 17.97 -19.59
N ASN A 193 9.91 18.44 -19.21
CA ASN A 193 10.90 18.95 -20.14
C ASN A 193 12.28 18.35 -19.89
N TYR A 194 13.03 18.22 -20.95
CA TYR A 194 14.45 17.87 -20.92
C TYR A 194 15.22 18.76 -21.85
N ASP A 195 16.24 19.40 -21.33
CA ASP A 195 17.16 20.25 -22.13
C ASP A 195 18.56 19.63 -22.12
N GLN A 196 18.98 19.19 -23.31
CA GLN A 196 20.30 18.59 -23.52
C GLN A 196 21.49 19.54 -23.25
N TYR A 197 21.32 20.85 -23.35
CA TYR A 197 22.42 21.81 -23.13
C TYR A 197 22.74 22.00 -21.66
N THR A 198 21.74 21.85 -20.82
CA THR A 198 21.88 21.90 -19.37
C THR A 198 21.87 20.52 -18.73
N SER A 199 21.54 19.46 -19.49
CA SER A 199 21.27 18.10 -19.03
C SER A 199 20.28 18.08 -17.86
N LYS A 200 19.27 18.98 -17.91
CA LYS A 200 18.26 19.08 -16.86
C LYS A 200 16.96 18.46 -17.32
N THR A 201 16.41 17.58 -16.49
CA THR A 201 15.04 17.10 -16.62
C THR A 201 14.17 17.76 -15.56
N GLY A 202 13.17 18.50 -15.98
CA GLY A 202 12.17 19.11 -15.12
C GLY A 202 10.82 18.39 -15.25
N ILE A 203 10.16 18.13 -14.12
CA ILE A 203 8.76 17.72 -14.09
C ILE A 203 8.03 18.69 -13.17
N GLU A 204 7.05 19.37 -13.70
CA GLU A 204 6.17 20.26 -12.96
C GLU A 204 4.74 19.76 -13.08
N ALA A 205 4.06 19.59 -11.96
CA ALA A 205 2.69 19.13 -11.94
C ALA A 205 1.84 20.00 -11.01
N ASN A 206 0.70 20.45 -11.51
CA ASN A 206 -0.33 21.11 -10.70
C ASN A 206 -1.59 20.25 -10.80
N ILE A 207 -1.81 19.41 -9.80
CA ILE A 207 -2.81 18.36 -9.82
C ILE A 207 -3.67 18.35 -8.57
N THR A 208 -4.91 17.92 -8.76
CA THR A 208 -5.88 17.66 -7.68
C THR A 208 -6.20 16.17 -7.66
N THR A 209 -6.19 15.55 -6.49
CA THR A 209 -6.58 14.14 -6.36
C THR A 209 -8.05 13.94 -6.70
N SER A 210 -8.34 12.83 -7.37
CA SER A 210 -9.70 12.47 -7.76
C SER A 210 -10.21 11.26 -6.98
N LYS A 211 -11.50 10.96 -7.15
CA LYS A 211 -12.19 9.82 -6.52
C LYS A 211 -11.48 8.50 -6.78
N ASN A 212 -11.61 7.57 -5.84
CA ASN A 212 -11.01 6.23 -5.86
C ASN A 212 -9.48 6.23 -5.76
N THR A 213 -8.87 7.34 -5.40
CA THR A 213 -7.46 7.40 -5.03
C THR A 213 -7.26 6.75 -3.67
N ILE A 214 -6.34 5.79 -3.59
CA ILE A 214 -5.83 5.18 -2.37
C ILE A 214 -4.32 5.25 -2.42
N PHE A 215 -3.73 6.06 -1.56
CA PHE A 215 -2.30 6.31 -1.54
C PHE A 215 -1.71 5.85 -0.22
N ASN A 216 -0.75 4.93 -0.27
CA ASN A 216 -0.10 4.34 0.89
C ASN A 216 1.29 4.95 1.06
N ILE A 217 1.61 5.36 2.29
CA ILE A 217 2.90 5.92 2.71
C ILE A 217 3.40 5.04 3.85
N PRO A 218 4.33 4.11 3.60
CA PRO A 218 5.01 3.37 4.66
C PRO A 218 5.89 4.29 5.50
N LEU A 219 5.75 4.20 6.81
CA LEU A 219 6.54 4.94 7.80
C LEU A 219 7.45 3.99 8.61
N ASP A 220 7.27 2.68 8.42
CA ASP A 220 8.16 1.64 8.91
C ASP A 220 9.48 1.78 8.15
N GLY A 221 10.33 2.72 8.57
CA GLY A 221 11.57 3.04 7.88
C GLY A 221 12.19 1.76 7.33
N ASN A 222 12.60 1.76 6.05
CA ASN A 222 13.38 0.68 5.51
C ASN A 222 14.52 0.44 6.49
N GLU A 223 14.36 -0.47 7.48
CA GLU A 223 15.47 -1.27 7.86
C GLU A 223 15.85 -1.93 6.53
N GLU A 224 16.76 -1.29 5.81
CA GLU A 224 17.59 -1.99 4.87
C GLU A 224 18.06 -3.19 5.68
N ILE A 225 17.38 -4.31 5.54
CA ILE A 225 18.10 -5.56 5.52
C ILE A 225 19.07 -5.27 4.39
N GLU A 226 20.28 -4.78 4.75
CA GLU A 226 21.41 -4.94 3.86
C GLU A 226 21.32 -6.39 3.45
N GLU A 227 20.71 -6.64 2.32
CA GLU A 227 21.00 -7.84 1.57
C GLU A 227 22.49 -7.69 1.38
N ASN A 228 23.23 -8.39 2.26
CA ASN A 228 24.61 -8.64 2.02
C ASN A 228 24.67 -9.37 0.69
N SER A 229 24.64 -8.60 -0.39
CA SER A 229 24.81 -9.07 -1.76
C SER A 229 26.27 -9.48 -1.95
N TYR A 230 26.70 -10.45 -1.13
CA TYR A 230 27.98 -11.14 -1.34
C TYR A 230 27.92 -12.10 -2.54
N ILE A 231 26.78 -12.22 -3.21
CA ILE A 231 26.62 -13.04 -4.40
C ILE A 231 26.31 -12.12 -5.58
N THR A 232 27.35 -11.62 -6.22
CA THR A 232 27.25 -11.02 -7.54
C THR A 232 27.19 -12.17 -8.55
N PHE A 233 26.02 -12.38 -9.19
CA PHE A 233 25.90 -13.31 -10.32
C PHE A 233 26.64 -12.72 -11.53
N VAL A 234 27.87 -13.11 -11.73
CA VAL A 234 28.62 -12.77 -12.94
C VAL A 234 28.15 -13.69 -14.06
N THR A 235 27.22 -13.24 -14.87
CA THR A 235 26.93 -13.88 -16.16
C THR A 235 28.15 -13.63 -17.05
N LYS A 236 28.89 -14.69 -17.40
CA LYS A 236 29.94 -14.61 -18.42
C LYS A 236 29.27 -14.32 -19.77
N ILE A 237 29.11 -13.05 -20.09
CA ILE A 237 28.81 -12.62 -21.45
C ILE A 237 30.14 -12.44 -22.15
N ASP A 238 30.28 -13.09 -23.28
CA ASP A 238 31.48 -13.07 -24.10
C ASP A 238 31.81 -11.63 -24.52
N SER A 239 32.92 -11.09 -24.04
CA SER A 239 33.30 -9.67 -24.09
C SER A 239 33.62 -9.14 -25.48
N SER A 240 33.50 -9.96 -26.54
CA SER A 240 33.88 -9.57 -27.90
C SER A 240 32.76 -8.93 -28.74
N ALA A 241 31.51 -8.95 -28.25
CA ALA A 241 30.35 -8.39 -28.99
C ALA A 241 29.86 -7.03 -28.46
N ILE A 242 30.34 -6.53 -27.31
CA ILE A 242 29.80 -5.34 -26.62
C ILE A 242 30.63 -4.06 -26.86
N ALA A 243 31.76 -4.16 -27.58
CA ALA A 243 32.68 -3.03 -27.72
C ALA A 243 32.20 -1.87 -28.63
N ASN A 244 31.01 -1.92 -29.22
CA ASN A 244 30.53 -0.89 -30.16
C ASN A 244 29.09 -0.40 -29.95
N MET A 245 28.44 -0.71 -28.82
CA MET A 245 27.23 -0.03 -28.39
C MET A 245 27.60 0.85 -27.19
N ILE A 246 28.04 2.05 -27.45
CA ILE A 246 27.96 3.12 -26.45
C ILE A 246 26.46 3.44 -26.36
N GLU A 247 25.77 2.79 -25.45
CA GLU A 247 24.54 3.35 -24.90
C GLU A 247 24.98 4.66 -24.23
N GLU A 248 24.66 5.80 -24.86
CA GLU A 248 24.62 7.05 -24.14
C GLU A 248 23.46 6.88 -23.13
N GLU A 249 23.80 6.43 -21.91
CA GLU A 249 22.89 6.49 -20.77
C GLU A 249 22.38 7.94 -20.70
N VAL A 250 21.06 8.10 -20.71
CA VAL A 250 20.47 9.42 -20.47
C VAL A 250 20.94 9.82 -19.07
N ASP A 251 21.81 10.83 -19.01
CA ASP A 251 22.33 11.35 -17.75
C ASP A 251 21.20 12.01 -16.96
N LEU A 252 20.59 11.26 -16.05
CA LEU A 252 19.56 11.74 -15.13
C LEU A 252 20.14 12.45 -13.89
N SER A 253 21.43 12.79 -13.90
CA SER A 253 22.10 13.41 -12.74
C SER A 253 21.54 14.79 -12.35
N ASN A 254 20.73 15.42 -13.22
CA ASN A 254 20.12 16.73 -13.00
C ASN A 254 18.58 16.70 -13.11
N PHE A 255 17.97 15.70 -12.48
CA PHE A 255 16.53 15.53 -12.44
C PHE A 255 15.92 16.35 -11.29
N PHE A 256 14.82 17.04 -11.57
CA PHE A 256 14.08 17.82 -10.58
C PHE A 256 12.57 17.70 -10.84
N MET A 257 11.82 17.34 -9.80
CA MET A 257 10.35 17.26 -9.86
C MET A 257 9.73 18.17 -8.81
N THR A 258 8.73 18.92 -9.22
CA THR A 258 7.88 19.72 -8.34
C THR A 258 6.41 19.37 -8.59
N PHE A 259 5.71 18.98 -7.53
CA PHE A 259 4.28 18.76 -7.60
C PHE A 259 3.56 19.73 -6.66
N ASP A 260 2.70 20.56 -7.20
CA ASP A 260 1.68 21.29 -6.44
C ASP A 260 0.41 20.40 -6.38
N LEU A 261 0.26 19.71 -5.26
CA LEU A 261 -0.77 18.69 -5.06
C LEU A 261 -1.89 19.22 -4.16
N LYS A 262 -3.07 19.35 -4.71
CA LYS A 262 -4.29 19.57 -3.92
C LYS A 262 -4.94 18.23 -3.59
N VAL A 263 -4.83 17.81 -2.34
CA VAL A 263 -5.52 16.62 -1.82
C VAL A 263 -6.96 16.98 -1.49
N THR A 264 -7.91 16.13 -1.90
CA THR A 264 -9.33 16.26 -1.60
C THR A 264 -9.81 15.12 -0.71
N ASP A 265 -10.95 15.31 -0.05
CA ASP A 265 -11.58 14.29 0.81
C ASP A 265 -12.13 13.06 0.05
N ASP A 266 -12.12 13.11 -1.28
CA ASP A 266 -12.40 11.95 -2.14
C ASP A 266 -11.25 10.93 -2.16
N ALA A 267 -10.03 11.36 -1.84
CA ALA A 267 -8.84 10.50 -1.77
C ALA A 267 -8.65 9.92 -0.36
N GLU A 268 -8.22 8.66 -0.30
CA GLU A 268 -7.83 8.00 0.95
C GLU A 268 -6.30 7.92 1.03
N VAL A 269 -5.75 8.55 2.07
CA VAL A 269 -4.33 8.47 2.40
C VAL A 269 -4.16 7.50 3.57
N ARG A 270 -3.22 6.58 3.43
CA ARG A 270 -2.89 5.59 4.45
C ARG A 270 -1.46 5.77 4.92
N LEU A 271 -1.30 6.04 6.20
CA LEU A 271 -0.01 6.03 6.87
C LEU A 271 0.18 4.67 7.52
N ILE A 272 1.23 3.94 7.13
CA ILE A 272 1.49 2.57 7.56
C ILE A 272 2.67 2.62 8.52
N PHE A 273 2.40 2.54 9.82
CA PHE A 273 3.44 2.53 10.86
C PHE A 273 4.09 1.17 11.00
N ASP A 274 3.29 0.10 10.95
CA ASP A 274 3.77 -1.29 10.90
C ASP A 274 2.74 -2.16 10.17
N GLU A 275 3.10 -2.61 8.97
CA GLU A 275 2.22 -3.44 8.16
C GLU A 275 2.02 -4.85 8.74
N LYS A 276 3.02 -5.38 9.44
CA LYS A 276 2.99 -6.76 9.96
C LYS A 276 1.97 -6.93 11.08
N ILE A 277 1.82 -5.91 11.92
CA ILE A 277 0.84 -5.89 13.02
C ILE A 277 -0.44 -5.14 12.64
N GLY A 278 -0.46 -4.50 11.46
CA GLY A 278 -1.61 -3.77 10.95
C GLY A 278 -1.79 -2.38 11.56
N ASP A 279 -0.73 -1.77 12.10
CA ASP A 279 -0.75 -0.40 12.62
C ASP A 279 -0.83 0.59 11.46
N ILE A 280 -2.06 0.91 11.08
CA ILE A 280 -2.38 1.70 9.89
C ILE A 280 -3.41 2.78 10.23
N MET A 281 -3.06 4.02 9.88
CA MET A 281 -4.01 5.14 9.89
C MET A 281 -4.53 5.36 8.47
N LYS A 282 -5.84 5.27 8.29
CA LYS A 282 -6.54 5.58 7.05
C LYS A 282 -7.24 6.90 7.23
N SER A 283 -7.00 7.84 6.35
CA SER A 283 -7.52 9.19 6.46
C SER A 283 -8.07 9.71 5.14
N ARG A 284 -9.17 10.44 5.22
CA ARG A 284 -9.69 11.28 4.16
C ARG A 284 -9.70 12.72 4.65
N GLY A 285 -9.25 13.64 3.81
CA GLY A 285 -9.11 15.02 4.22
C GLY A 285 -8.68 15.92 3.08
N ASN A 286 -8.35 17.16 3.43
CA ASN A 286 -7.97 18.17 2.46
C ASN A 286 -6.58 18.71 2.78
N GLY A 287 -5.79 18.96 1.73
CA GLY A 287 -4.46 19.52 1.89
C GLY A 287 -3.97 20.19 0.62
N ASN A 288 -3.08 21.16 0.79
CA ASN A 288 -2.29 21.72 -0.30
C ASN A 288 -0.83 21.38 0.02
N LEU A 289 -0.27 20.45 -0.74
CA LEU A 289 1.06 19.92 -0.52
C LEU A 289 1.95 20.27 -1.72
N LYS A 290 3.17 20.69 -1.43
CA LYS A 290 4.22 20.81 -2.42
C LYS A 290 5.22 19.67 -2.20
N LEU A 291 5.41 18.85 -3.22
CA LEU A 291 6.38 17.75 -3.21
C LEU A 291 7.56 18.14 -4.09
N GLU A 292 8.78 17.95 -3.61
CA GLU A 292 10.01 18.20 -4.35
C GLU A 292 10.88 16.95 -4.30
N ILE A 293 11.33 16.49 -5.46
CA ILE A 293 12.22 15.34 -5.60
C ILE A 293 13.37 15.72 -6.50
N ASN A 294 14.59 15.41 -6.11
CA ASN A 294 15.78 15.65 -6.91
C ASN A 294 16.49 14.34 -7.32
N SER A 295 17.47 14.45 -8.17
CA SER A 295 18.26 13.31 -8.66
C SER A 295 19.11 12.61 -7.60
N ALA A 296 19.36 13.23 -6.45
CA ALA A 296 20.05 12.62 -5.32
C ALA A 296 19.13 11.69 -4.51
N GLY A 297 17.81 11.66 -4.87
CA GLY A 297 16.80 10.92 -4.13
C GLY A 297 16.23 11.69 -2.94
N ASP A 298 16.63 12.97 -2.75
CA ASP A 298 16.05 13.78 -1.68
C ASP A 298 14.58 14.05 -2.01
N PHE A 299 13.72 13.61 -1.12
CA PHE A 299 12.28 13.81 -1.19
C PHE A 299 11.84 14.75 -0.07
N SER A 300 11.20 15.85 -0.44
CA SER A 300 10.69 16.85 0.49
C SER A 300 9.20 17.08 0.29
N ILE A 301 8.47 17.23 1.39
CA ILE A 301 7.05 17.58 1.41
C ILE A 301 6.90 18.89 2.21
N PHE A 302 6.11 19.81 1.70
CA PHE A 302 5.74 21.05 2.38
C PHE A 302 4.23 21.21 2.34
N GLY A 303 3.65 21.72 3.42
CA GLY A 303 2.23 22.05 3.49
C GLY A 303 1.49 21.33 4.60
N ASP A 304 0.19 21.57 4.63
CA ASP A 304 -0.71 21.08 5.66
C ASP A 304 -1.77 20.16 5.07
N TYR A 305 -2.06 19.08 5.81
CA TYR A 305 -3.18 18.19 5.55
C TYR A 305 -4.11 18.20 6.76
N VAL A 306 -5.41 18.38 6.51
CA VAL A 306 -6.46 18.44 7.54
C VAL A 306 -7.36 17.22 7.39
N VAL A 307 -7.43 16.42 8.44
CA VAL A 307 -8.26 15.21 8.52
C VAL A 307 -9.73 15.62 8.55
N LYS A 308 -10.56 15.00 7.74
CA LYS A 308 -12.02 15.11 7.75
C LYS A 308 -12.68 13.87 8.34
N SER A 309 -12.17 12.70 8.03
CA SER A 309 -12.66 11.42 8.52
C SER A 309 -11.61 10.33 8.33
N GLY A 310 -11.80 9.22 9.00
CA GLY A 310 -10.91 8.07 8.84
C GLY A 310 -10.94 7.15 10.04
N ASP A 311 -10.02 6.21 10.07
CA ASP A 311 -9.81 5.29 11.18
C ASP A 311 -8.32 5.03 11.41
N TYR A 312 -7.98 4.81 12.65
CA TYR A 312 -6.66 4.40 13.10
C TYR A 312 -6.77 3.08 13.85
N LEU A 313 -6.11 2.05 13.34
CA LEU A 313 -6.00 0.78 14.02
C LEU A 313 -4.87 0.87 15.04
N PHE A 314 -5.21 1.24 16.28
CA PHE A 314 -4.27 1.35 17.38
C PHE A 314 -3.89 -0.04 17.89
N THR A 315 -2.62 -0.36 17.82
CA THR A 315 -2.06 -1.64 18.27
C THR A 315 -1.04 -1.40 19.37
N LEU A 316 -1.20 -2.04 20.53
CA LEU A 316 -0.24 -1.94 21.63
C LEU A 316 0.16 -3.33 22.09
N GLN A 317 1.46 -3.67 21.93
CA GLN A 317 2.08 -4.93 22.38
C GLN A 317 1.29 -6.21 22.01
N ASN A 318 0.62 -6.22 20.84
CA ASN A 318 -0.26 -7.30 20.38
C ASN A 318 -1.44 -7.66 21.33
N VAL A 319 -1.64 -6.92 22.42
CA VAL A 319 -2.72 -7.12 23.39
C VAL A 319 -3.92 -6.25 23.05
N ILE A 320 -3.68 -5.00 22.64
CA ILE A 320 -4.73 -4.08 22.22
C ILE A 320 -4.68 -3.95 20.69
N ASN A 321 -5.81 -4.24 20.06
CA ASN A 321 -6.02 -4.02 18.64
C ASN A 321 -7.43 -3.42 18.49
N LYS A 322 -7.50 -2.08 18.58
CA LYS A 322 -8.77 -1.35 18.59
C LYS A 322 -8.77 -0.28 17.51
N ARG A 323 -9.88 -0.23 16.78
CA ARG A 323 -10.09 0.76 15.73
C ARG A 323 -10.70 2.03 16.31
N PHE A 324 -9.92 3.09 16.28
CA PHE A 324 -10.35 4.43 16.65
C PHE A 324 -10.82 5.19 15.41
N ASN A 325 -11.92 5.93 15.51
CA ASN A 325 -12.38 6.82 14.46
C ASN A 325 -11.66 8.16 14.59
N LEU A 326 -11.03 8.62 13.52
CA LEU A 326 -10.38 9.95 13.49
C LEU A 326 -11.42 11.04 13.64
N LEU A 327 -11.10 12.03 14.46
CA LEU A 327 -11.94 13.22 14.63
C LEU A 327 -11.58 14.26 13.58
N GLU A 328 -12.60 14.95 13.08
CA GLU A 328 -12.43 16.03 12.10
C GLU A 328 -11.61 17.18 12.69
N GLY A 329 -10.75 17.79 11.86
CA GLY A 329 -9.90 18.92 12.20
C GLY A 329 -8.50 18.57 12.67
N GLY A 330 -8.17 17.27 12.81
CA GLY A 330 -6.78 16.84 13.03
C GLY A 330 -5.86 17.29 11.89
N THR A 331 -4.60 17.59 12.18
CA THR A 331 -3.66 18.15 11.20
C THR A 331 -2.37 17.36 11.13
N ILE A 332 -1.82 17.27 9.92
CA ILE A 332 -0.44 16.81 9.66
C ILE A 332 0.27 17.91 8.89
N LYS A 333 1.44 18.34 9.37
CA LYS A 333 2.22 19.44 8.79
C LYS A 333 3.59 18.97 8.40
N TRP A 334 3.97 19.19 7.15
CA TRP A 334 5.28 18.90 6.61
C TRP A 334 6.06 20.18 6.33
N ASN A 335 7.35 20.16 6.66
CA ASN A 335 8.27 21.26 6.43
C ASN A 335 9.62 20.76 5.89
N GLY A 336 9.59 19.87 4.92
CA GLY A 336 10.75 19.24 4.29
C GLY A 336 10.71 17.72 4.37
N ASN A 337 11.54 17.09 5.20
CA ASN A 337 11.62 15.64 5.29
C ASN A 337 10.24 15.03 5.63
N PRO A 338 9.72 14.08 4.83
CA PRO A 338 8.43 13.43 5.05
C PRO A 338 8.27 12.77 6.41
N LEU A 339 9.37 12.27 6.97
CA LEU A 339 9.38 11.57 8.26
C LEU A 339 9.36 12.52 9.46
N ASP A 340 9.74 13.80 9.27
CA ASP A 340 9.77 14.83 10.32
C ASP A 340 8.45 15.61 10.44
N ALA A 341 7.36 15.06 9.90
CA ALA A 341 6.06 15.69 9.98
C ALA A 341 5.59 15.89 11.42
N GLN A 342 4.88 16.99 11.65
CA GLN A 342 4.23 17.30 12.91
C GLN A 342 2.75 16.93 12.82
N VAL A 343 2.26 16.22 13.84
CA VAL A 343 0.86 15.81 13.92
C VAL A 343 0.17 16.45 15.11
N ASP A 344 -1.12 16.76 14.94
CA ASP A 344 -2.07 17.04 16.01
C ASP A 344 -3.38 16.37 15.61
N ILE A 345 -3.52 15.10 15.92
CA ILE A 345 -4.64 14.26 15.51
C ILE A 345 -5.31 13.69 16.75
N SER A 346 -6.64 13.73 16.76
CA SER A 346 -7.45 13.08 17.78
C SER A 346 -8.28 11.98 17.15
N ALA A 347 -8.45 10.88 17.90
CA ALA A 347 -9.28 9.76 17.47
C ALA A 347 -10.10 9.22 18.64
N SER A 348 -11.29 8.70 18.39
CA SER A 348 -12.18 8.22 19.43
C SER A 348 -12.58 6.77 19.25
N TYR A 349 -12.60 6.02 20.34
CA TYR A 349 -13.13 4.68 20.45
C TYR A 349 -14.31 4.65 21.42
N ARG A 350 -15.47 4.21 20.95
CA ARG A 350 -16.68 4.15 21.77
C ARG A 350 -16.88 2.76 22.35
N THR A 351 -16.98 2.71 23.67
CA THR A 351 -17.35 1.51 24.42
C THR A 351 -18.56 1.78 25.34
N ARG A 352 -18.99 0.79 26.11
CA ARG A 352 -20.04 0.95 27.12
C ARG A 352 -19.57 0.35 28.44
N ALA A 353 -19.59 1.16 29.50
CA ALA A 353 -19.14 0.77 30.82
C ALA A 353 -20.09 1.26 31.91
N ARG A 354 -19.98 0.68 33.11
CA ARG A 354 -20.70 1.12 34.30
C ARG A 354 -19.81 2.09 35.06
N LEU A 355 -20.40 3.19 35.55
CA LEU A 355 -19.67 4.14 36.38
C LEU A 355 -19.59 3.69 37.85
N TYR A 356 -20.40 2.70 38.24
CA TYR A 356 -20.47 2.23 39.62
C TYR A 356 -19.09 1.84 40.16
N ASP A 357 -18.32 1.07 39.43
CA ASP A 357 -17.00 0.59 39.89
C ASP A 357 -16.02 1.75 40.12
N LEU A 358 -16.12 2.84 39.35
CA LEU A 358 -15.28 4.03 39.50
C LEU A 358 -15.76 4.94 40.66
N LEU A 359 -17.07 5.08 40.86
CA LEU A 359 -17.67 6.06 41.73
C LEU A 359 -18.24 5.47 43.04
N MET A 360 -18.11 4.16 43.29
CA MET A 360 -18.73 3.48 44.42
C MET A 360 -18.35 4.04 45.78
N SER A 361 -17.23 4.74 45.89
CA SER A 361 -16.81 5.43 47.11
C SER A 361 -17.57 6.75 47.36
N MET A 362 -18.19 7.33 46.32
CA MET A 362 -18.88 8.63 46.37
C MET A 362 -20.38 8.48 46.19
N ASP A 363 -20.83 7.53 45.38
CA ASP A 363 -22.22 7.37 44.99
C ASP A 363 -22.53 5.87 44.72
N THR A 364 -23.50 5.33 45.43
CA THR A 364 -23.93 3.93 45.33
C THR A 364 -25.27 3.76 44.62
N SER A 365 -25.74 4.81 43.91
CA SER A 365 -27.04 4.81 43.23
C SER A 365 -27.10 3.74 42.10
N ASP A 366 -28.27 3.11 41.95
CA ASP A 366 -28.52 2.10 40.92
C ASP A 366 -28.40 2.64 39.47
N VAL A 367 -28.46 3.96 39.30
CA VAL A 367 -28.28 4.62 38.02
C VAL A 367 -26.87 4.37 37.50
N LEU A 368 -25.87 4.36 38.38
CA LEU A 368 -24.45 4.14 38.04
C LEU A 368 -24.15 2.69 37.63
N LYS A 369 -25.02 1.74 37.97
CA LYS A 369 -24.91 0.31 37.59
C LYS A 369 -25.31 0.07 36.13
N LYS A 370 -25.98 1.02 35.48
CA LYS A 370 -26.31 0.94 34.05
C LYS A 370 -25.08 1.19 33.19
N ARG A 371 -24.94 0.42 32.11
CA ARG A 371 -23.90 0.68 31.11
C ARG A 371 -24.26 1.88 30.26
N ILE A 372 -23.42 2.91 30.28
CA ILE A 372 -23.55 4.11 29.47
C ILE A 372 -22.45 4.15 28.40
N PRO A 373 -22.64 4.91 27.29
CA PRO A 373 -21.58 5.16 26.33
C PRO A 373 -20.41 5.89 26.97
N VAL A 374 -19.20 5.43 26.69
CA VAL A 374 -17.93 6.03 27.09
C VAL A 374 -17.06 6.15 25.85
N ASP A 375 -16.65 7.36 25.54
CA ASP A 375 -15.73 7.62 24.43
C ASP A 375 -14.31 7.78 24.99
N LEU A 376 -13.41 6.92 24.53
CA LEU A 376 -11.98 7.05 24.79
C LEU A 376 -11.41 7.88 23.67
N VAL A 377 -10.83 9.01 24.00
CA VAL A 377 -10.21 9.91 23.04
C VAL A 377 -8.70 9.77 23.13
N LEU A 378 -8.10 9.42 22.01
CA LEU A 378 -6.66 9.33 21.81
C LEU A 378 -6.20 10.64 21.17
N HIS A 379 -5.21 11.29 21.74
CA HIS A 379 -4.54 12.48 21.19
C HIS A 379 -3.11 12.12 20.82
N MET A 380 -2.74 12.36 19.57
CA MET A 380 -1.40 12.18 19.03
C MET A 380 -0.85 13.54 18.64
N LYS A 381 0.27 13.96 19.22
CA LYS A 381 0.91 15.26 18.99
C LYS A 381 2.39 15.13 18.70
N ASN A 382 2.97 16.16 18.12
CA ASN A 382 4.39 16.33 17.82
C ASN A 382 4.84 15.45 16.64
N SER A 383 5.92 14.66 16.77
CA SER A 383 6.50 13.91 15.66
C SER A 383 5.55 12.81 15.13
N LEU A 384 5.43 12.69 13.80
CA LEU A 384 4.64 11.65 13.16
C LEU A 384 5.16 10.24 13.47
N LEU A 385 6.49 10.04 13.48
CA LEU A 385 7.10 8.71 13.73
C LEU A 385 7.05 8.29 15.20
N ALA A 386 7.06 9.23 16.11
CA ALA A 386 7.02 8.97 17.55
C ALA A 386 6.12 10.01 18.23
N PRO A 387 4.80 9.93 18.02
CA PRO A 387 3.90 10.92 18.58
C PRO A 387 3.76 10.77 20.09
N ASP A 388 3.59 11.90 20.76
CA ASP A 388 3.18 11.92 22.15
C ASP A 388 1.71 11.50 22.23
N ILE A 389 1.48 10.34 22.81
CA ILE A 389 0.16 9.74 22.94
C ILE A 389 -0.42 10.06 24.31
N ASN A 390 -1.56 10.74 24.32
CA ASN A 390 -2.34 11.01 25.51
C ASN A 390 -3.77 10.54 25.31
N PHE A 391 -4.41 10.18 26.41
CA PHE A 391 -5.81 9.73 26.40
C PHE A 391 -6.69 10.67 27.18
N ASP A 392 -7.99 10.68 26.86
CA ASP A 392 -9.06 11.28 27.65
C ASP A 392 -10.28 10.36 27.64
N ILE A 393 -11.15 10.55 28.65
CA ILE A 393 -12.40 9.80 28.81
C ILE A 393 -13.57 10.79 28.78
N VAL A 394 -14.42 10.64 27.78
CA VAL A 394 -15.58 11.49 27.56
C VAL A 394 -16.87 10.69 27.78
N LEU A 395 -17.80 11.25 28.53
CA LEU A 395 -19.10 10.66 28.81
C LEU A 395 -20.19 11.45 28.06
N PRO A 396 -20.53 11.06 26.82
CA PRO A 396 -21.39 11.90 25.95
C PRO A 396 -22.84 12.02 26.47
N THR A 397 -23.32 11.05 27.24
CA THR A 397 -24.73 11.00 27.71
C THR A 397 -24.89 11.24 29.21
N ALA A 398 -23.81 11.45 29.97
CA ALA A 398 -23.88 11.71 31.39
C ALA A 398 -24.24 13.21 31.66
N ASP A 399 -24.92 13.43 32.75
CA ASP A 399 -25.18 14.79 33.27
C ASP A 399 -23.89 15.42 33.82
N GLU A 400 -23.93 16.75 34.05
CA GLU A 400 -22.73 17.50 34.48
C GLU A 400 -22.28 17.13 35.91
N ASP A 401 -23.19 16.70 36.80
CA ASP A 401 -22.84 16.24 38.13
C ASP A 401 -22.04 14.94 38.06
N THR A 402 -22.53 13.99 37.27
CA THR A 402 -21.83 12.71 37.01
C THR A 402 -20.47 12.93 36.34
N LYS A 403 -20.37 13.81 35.34
CA LYS A 403 -19.11 14.19 34.72
C LYS A 403 -18.13 14.80 35.71
N SER A 404 -18.61 15.67 36.59
CA SER A 404 -17.80 16.31 37.65
C SER A 404 -17.26 15.28 38.64
N LYS A 405 -18.10 14.32 39.07
CA LYS A 405 -17.69 13.22 39.96
C LYS A 405 -16.61 12.35 39.30
N VAL A 406 -16.77 11.98 38.02
CA VAL A 406 -15.77 11.21 37.28
C VAL A 406 -14.47 11.99 37.16
N LYS A 407 -14.52 13.28 36.82
CA LYS A 407 -13.34 14.13 36.77
C LYS A 407 -12.63 14.21 38.12
N SER A 408 -13.35 14.32 39.23
CA SER A 408 -12.76 14.39 40.56
C SER A 408 -12.04 13.08 40.97
N VAL A 409 -12.40 11.94 40.38
CA VAL A 409 -11.69 10.66 40.60
C VAL A 409 -10.48 10.52 39.67
N LEU A 410 -10.61 10.94 38.43
CA LEU A 410 -9.54 10.77 37.42
C LEU A 410 -8.41 11.83 37.54
N TYR A 411 -8.71 13.01 38.13
CA TYR A 411 -7.78 14.15 38.17
C TYR A 411 -7.62 14.72 39.59
N VAL A 412 -7.33 13.86 40.57
CA VAL A 412 -7.33 14.22 42.01
C VAL A 412 -6.00 14.76 42.51
N SER A 413 -4.86 14.41 41.85
CA SER A 413 -3.53 14.56 42.43
C SER A 413 -2.57 15.33 41.53
N SER A 414 -1.29 15.10 41.68
CA SER A 414 -0.25 15.67 40.81
C SER A 414 -0.44 15.25 39.36
N HIS A 415 0.10 16.03 38.44
CA HIS A 415 -0.05 15.78 36.99
C HIS A 415 0.37 14.37 36.59
N GLU A 416 1.47 13.84 37.16
CA GLU A 416 1.97 12.49 36.87
C GLU A 416 1.03 11.39 37.39
N GLU A 417 0.49 11.53 38.60
CA GLU A 417 -0.45 10.55 39.17
C GLU A 417 -1.77 10.53 38.43
N ASN A 418 -2.25 11.67 37.96
CA ASN A 418 -3.45 11.77 37.13
C ASN A 418 -3.28 11.03 35.80
N ILE A 419 -2.13 11.17 35.15
CA ILE A 419 -1.83 10.48 33.90
C ILE A 419 -1.81 8.96 34.13
N GLN A 420 -1.22 8.47 35.22
CA GLN A 420 -1.16 7.05 35.54
C GLN A 420 -2.55 6.46 35.77
N GLU A 421 -3.39 7.16 36.56
CA GLU A 421 -4.77 6.68 36.82
C GLU A 421 -5.62 6.71 35.56
N LEU A 422 -5.54 7.78 34.78
CA LEU A 422 -6.26 7.89 33.51
C LEU A 422 -5.86 6.76 32.55
N ASN A 423 -4.55 6.51 32.38
CA ASN A 423 -4.06 5.43 31.54
C ASN A 423 -4.50 4.05 32.04
N ARG A 424 -4.54 3.82 33.36
CA ARG A 424 -5.05 2.59 33.98
C ARG A 424 -6.52 2.36 33.64
N GLN A 425 -7.35 3.39 33.73
CA GLN A 425 -8.77 3.32 33.39
C GLN A 425 -9.00 3.13 31.90
N VAL A 426 -8.24 3.86 31.04
CA VAL A 426 -8.30 3.70 29.58
C VAL A 426 -7.92 2.28 29.16
N PHE A 427 -6.81 1.74 29.70
CA PHE A 427 -6.41 0.37 29.44
C PHE A 427 -7.49 -0.64 29.83
N SER A 428 -8.09 -0.47 31.03
CA SER A 428 -9.20 -1.31 31.48
C SER A 428 -10.42 -1.22 30.57
N LEU A 429 -10.75 -0.02 30.09
CA LEU A 429 -11.87 0.18 29.17
C LEU A 429 -11.60 -0.42 27.78
N LEU A 430 -10.36 -0.34 27.29
CA LEU A 430 -9.97 -0.94 26.01
C LEU A 430 -9.96 -2.46 26.04
N VAL A 431 -9.49 -3.06 27.15
CA VAL A 431 -9.35 -4.52 27.28
C VAL A 431 -10.59 -5.15 27.89
N LEU A 432 -11.08 -4.61 29.01
CA LEU A 432 -12.11 -5.23 29.84
C LEU A 432 -13.51 -4.62 29.67
N ASN A 433 -13.64 -3.49 28.94
CA ASN A 433 -14.88 -2.72 28.78
C ASN A 433 -15.53 -2.31 30.14
N ARG A 434 -14.70 -2.05 31.15
CA ARG A 434 -15.15 -1.60 32.48
C ARG A 434 -14.16 -0.65 33.13
N PHE A 435 -14.64 0.15 34.07
CA PHE A 435 -13.79 0.92 34.97
C PHE A 435 -13.25 0.02 36.10
N LEU A 436 -12.09 0.38 36.62
CA LEU A 436 -11.52 -0.20 37.84
C LEU A 436 -11.81 0.68 39.05
N PRO A 437 -11.98 0.11 40.26
CA PRO A 437 -12.06 0.90 41.47
C PRO A 437 -10.82 1.78 41.68
N PRO A 438 -10.96 2.98 42.29
CA PRO A 438 -9.81 3.81 42.64
C PRO A 438 -8.86 3.06 43.59
N PRO A 439 -7.53 3.29 43.52
CA PRO A 439 -6.56 2.69 44.44
C PRO A 439 -6.90 3.01 45.90
N GLY A 440 -6.81 2.02 46.80
CA GLY A 440 -7.05 2.20 48.23
C GLY A 440 -8.49 2.12 48.70
N THR A 441 -9.45 1.77 47.82
CA THR A 441 -10.87 1.58 48.21
C THR A 441 -11.19 0.16 48.69
N ASP A 442 -10.21 -0.71 48.85
CA ASP A 442 -10.36 -2.12 49.23
C ASP A 442 -11.01 -2.36 50.61
N GLY A 443 -11.43 -1.32 51.31
CA GLY A 443 -11.95 -1.41 52.68
C GLY A 443 -13.36 -0.86 52.94
N VAL A 444 -14.07 -0.28 51.99
CA VAL A 444 -15.28 0.54 52.28
C VAL A 444 -16.61 -0.07 51.83
N ALA A 445 -16.62 -1.28 51.36
CA ALA A 445 -17.88 -1.87 50.91
C ALA A 445 -18.47 -2.82 51.97
N GLY A 446 -19.53 -2.35 52.60
CA GLY A 446 -20.33 -3.12 53.59
C GLY A 446 -21.08 -4.30 52.98
N ASN A 447 -20.86 -5.38 53.57
CA ASN A 447 -21.56 -6.62 53.91
C ASN A 447 -22.59 -7.32 53.00
N ALA A 448 -22.87 -7.04 51.75
CA ALA A 448 -23.80 -7.92 51.01
C ALA A 448 -23.49 -8.23 49.54
N GLY A 449 -22.57 -7.49 48.90
CA GLY A 449 -22.17 -7.74 47.51
C GLY A 449 -20.67 -7.96 47.33
N LEU A 450 -19.87 -7.58 48.30
CA LEU A 450 -18.42 -7.55 48.25
C LEU A 450 -17.74 -8.89 48.41
N GLU A 451 -18.35 -9.84 49.13
CA GLU A 451 -17.76 -11.19 49.26
C GLU A 451 -17.63 -11.87 47.89
N LYS A 452 -18.57 -11.60 46.98
CA LYS A 452 -18.50 -12.17 45.62
C LYS A 452 -17.53 -11.39 44.70
N THR A 453 -17.40 -10.10 44.88
CA THR A 453 -16.49 -9.25 44.02
C THR A 453 -15.05 -9.40 44.49
N ALA A 454 -14.79 -9.34 45.80
CA ALA A 454 -13.46 -9.54 46.37
C ALA A 454 -12.94 -10.97 46.16
N THR A 455 -13.81 -11.98 46.25
CA THR A 455 -13.45 -13.36 45.92
C THR A 455 -13.18 -13.53 44.42
N SER A 456 -13.90 -12.84 43.54
CA SER A 456 -13.66 -12.91 42.10
C SER A 456 -12.36 -12.19 41.69
N GLU A 457 -12.02 -11.07 42.30
CA GLU A 457 -10.74 -10.39 42.09
C GLU A 457 -9.56 -11.17 42.67
N LEU A 458 -9.71 -11.74 43.87
CA LEU A 458 -8.71 -12.65 44.44
C LEU A 458 -8.53 -13.92 43.59
N LEU A 459 -9.62 -14.48 43.06
CA LEU A 459 -9.56 -15.61 42.15
C LEU A 459 -8.93 -15.21 40.81
N SER A 460 -9.28 -14.06 40.23
CA SER A 460 -8.68 -13.55 39.00
C SER A 460 -7.18 -13.27 39.19
N ASN A 461 -6.80 -12.63 40.29
CA ASN A 461 -5.39 -12.34 40.60
C ASN A 461 -4.61 -13.61 40.94
N GLN A 462 -5.23 -14.56 41.68
CA GLN A 462 -4.60 -15.85 41.97
C GLN A 462 -4.48 -16.72 40.71
N LEU A 463 -5.49 -16.72 39.84
CA LEU A 463 -5.44 -17.42 38.56
C LEU A 463 -4.38 -16.80 37.63
N SER A 464 -4.34 -15.49 37.54
CA SER A 464 -3.32 -14.77 36.76
C SER A 464 -1.91 -15.01 37.30
N ASN A 465 -1.72 -14.95 38.62
CA ASN A 465 -0.46 -15.29 39.27
C ASN A 465 -0.09 -16.78 39.20
N TRP A 466 -1.08 -17.67 39.20
CA TRP A 466 -0.84 -19.10 39.04
C TRP A 466 -0.46 -19.40 37.55
N LEU A 467 -1.16 -18.82 36.61
CA LEU A 467 -0.89 -18.96 35.18
C LEU A 467 0.46 -18.34 34.78
N SER A 468 0.82 -17.18 35.35
CA SER A 468 2.14 -16.55 35.11
C SER A 468 3.30 -17.37 35.71
N LYS A 469 3.06 -18.20 36.75
CA LYS A 469 4.04 -19.11 37.32
C LYS A 469 4.24 -20.41 36.54
N ILE A 470 3.29 -20.77 35.67
CA ILE A 470 3.40 -21.98 34.84
C ILE A 470 4.36 -21.75 33.67
N SER A 471 4.50 -20.55 33.21
CA SER A 471 5.50 -20.18 32.20
C SER A 471 5.79 -18.67 32.26
N ASN A 472 7.06 -18.28 32.15
CA ASN A 472 7.47 -16.89 32.01
C ASN A 472 7.10 -16.28 30.64
N GLU A 473 6.38 -17.03 29.83
CA GLU A 473 6.05 -16.71 28.42
C GLU A 473 4.57 -16.36 28.22
N PHE A 474 3.79 -16.24 29.32
CA PHE A 474 2.35 -16.00 29.25
C PHE A 474 1.96 -14.65 29.80
N ASP A 475 1.29 -13.84 28.97
CA ASP A 475 0.42 -12.77 29.42
C ASP A 475 -1.04 -13.22 29.34
N ILE A 476 -1.58 -13.67 30.47
CA ILE A 476 -2.97 -14.08 30.57
C ILE A 476 -3.72 -13.12 31.47
N GLY A 477 -4.67 -12.39 30.89
CA GLY A 477 -5.68 -11.64 31.63
C GLY A 477 -6.94 -12.49 31.82
N VAL A 478 -7.26 -12.84 33.07
CA VAL A 478 -8.53 -13.50 33.39
C VAL A 478 -9.43 -12.51 34.10
N ASN A 479 -10.63 -12.32 33.60
CA ASN A 479 -11.65 -11.50 34.23
C ASN A 479 -12.93 -12.33 34.41
N TYR A 480 -13.32 -12.51 35.67
CA TYR A 480 -14.57 -13.16 35.99
C TYR A 480 -15.52 -12.13 36.60
N ARG A 481 -16.71 -11.99 36.02
CA ARG A 481 -17.79 -11.17 36.55
C ARG A 481 -18.93 -12.08 37.01
N PRO A 482 -19.21 -12.17 38.32
CA PRO A 482 -20.42 -12.82 38.78
C PRO A 482 -21.64 -12.03 38.27
N GLY A 483 -22.64 -12.73 37.75
CA GLY A 483 -23.91 -12.12 37.34
C GLY A 483 -24.64 -11.48 38.51
N ASP A 484 -25.40 -10.45 38.26
CA ASP A 484 -26.37 -9.85 39.19
C ASP A 484 -27.79 -9.90 38.59
N GLU A 485 -28.79 -9.37 39.32
CA GLU A 485 -30.19 -9.39 38.87
C GLU A 485 -30.45 -8.69 37.53
N ILE A 486 -29.50 -7.90 37.04
CA ILE A 486 -29.61 -7.07 35.80
C ILE A 486 -28.64 -7.55 34.72
N SER A 487 -27.55 -8.20 35.08
CA SER A 487 -26.48 -8.60 34.14
C SER A 487 -26.17 -10.08 34.25
N PRO A 488 -25.98 -10.76 33.11
CA PRO A 488 -25.54 -12.14 33.09
C PRO A 488 -24.11 -12.27 33.62
N GLN A 489 -23.80 -13.47 34.15
CA GLN A 489 -22.44 -13.85 34.48
C GLN A 489 -21.56 -13.84 33.23
N GLU A 490 -20.41 -13.20 33.31
CA GLU A 490 -19.46 -13.12 32.20
C GLU A 490 -18.07 -13.58 32.64
N PHE A 491 -17.46 -14.42 31.84
CA PHE A 491 -16.07 -14.84 32.00
C PHE A 491 -15.32 -14.39 30.74
N GLU A 492 -14.32 -13.52 30.89
CA GLU A 492 -13.48 -13.06 29.81
C GLU A 492 -12.04 -13.55 30.01
N LEU A 493 -11.45 -14.08 28.98
CA LEU A 493 -10.06 -14.49 28.93
C LEU A 493 -9.38 -13.78 27.77
N ALA A 494 -8.43 -12.93 28.08
CA ALA A 494 -7.51 -12.37 27.09
C ALA A 494 -6.22 -13.20 27.12
N LEU A 495 -5.92 -13.84 26.02
CA LEU A 495 -4.72 -14.66 25.84
C LEU A 495 -3.94 -14.09 24.67
N SER A 496 -2.74 -13.61 24.94
CA SER A 496 -1.75 -13.38 23.90
C SER A 496 -0.49 -14.13 24.33
N THR A 497 -0.11 -15.16 23.58
CA THR A 497 1.07 -15.90 23.96
C THR A 497 1.58 -16.84 22.90
N GLN A 498 2.88 -17.03 22.94
CA GLN A 498 3.61 -18.06 22.21
C GLN A 498 3.95 -19.18 23.18
N LEU A 499 3.30 -20.32 23.04
CA LEU A 499 3.41 -21.47 23.90
C LEU A 499 4.28 -22.57 23.33
N LEU A 500 4.83 -23.44 24.18
CA LEU A 500 5.57 -24.62 23.79
C LEU A 500 6.79 -24.30 22.91
N ASN A 501 7.63 -23.35 23.32
CA ASN A 501 8.79 -22.88 22.55
C ASN A 501 8.34 -22.39 21.15
N ASP A 502 7.50 -21.38 21.10
CA ASP A 502 6.94 -20.76 19.89
C ASP A 502 6.13 -21.70 18.99
N ARG A 503 5.72 -22.86 19.46
CA ARG A 503 4.97 -23.81 18.65
C ARG A 503 3.48 -23.58 18.60
N LEU A 504 2.90 -23.03 19.67
CA LEU A 504 1.48 -22.70 19.74
C LEU A 504 1.32 -21.20 19.90
N ILE A 505 0.69 -20.59 18.91
CA ILE A 505 0.31 -19.18 18.93
C ILE A 505 -1.19 -19.14 19.19
N ILE A 506 -1.59 -18.44 20.24
CA ILE A 506 -2.99 -18.22 20.59
C ILE A 506 -3.24 -16.72 20.53
N ASP A 507 -4.15 -16.36 19.64
CA ASP A 507 -4.67 -15.01 19.53
C ASP A 507 -6.16 -15.09 19.85
N SER A 508 -6.57 -14.62 21.00
CA SER A 508 -7.97 -14.72 21.36
C SER A 508 -8.46 -13.54 22.19
N ASN A 509 -9.68 -13.16 21.89
CA ASN A 509 -10.47 -12.25 22.70
C ASN A 509 -11.84 -12.88 22.83
N PHE A 510 -12.09 -13.60 23.91
CA PHE A 510 -13.36 -14.30 24.09
C PHE A 510 -13.97 -14.11 25.47
N GLY A 511 -15.30 -14.06 25.51
CA GLY A 511 -16.09 -14.04 26.71
C GLY A 511 -17.15 -15.14 26.69
N ILE A 512 -17.50 -15.65 27.85
CA ILE A 512 -18.64 -16.55 28.07
C ILE A 512 -19.70 -15.77 28.86
N ALA A 513 -20.89 -15.60 28.27
CA ALA A 513 -22.02 -14.97 28.95
C ALA A 513 -23.11 -16.00 29.17
N ASP A 514 -23.52 -16.15 30.42
CA ASP A 514 -24.67 -16.98 30.78
C ASP A 514 -25.95 -16.14 30.77
N ARG A 515 -26.89 -16.47 29.86
CA ARG A 515 -28.22 -15.84 29.81
C ARG A 515 -29.20 -16.62 30.68
N GLN A 516 -29.32 -16.26 31.93
CA GLN A 516 -30.51 -16.62 32.71
C GLN A 516 -31.53 -15.49 32.62
N ASN A 517 -32.51 -15.61 31.73
CA ASN A 517 -33.95 -15.46 32.00
C ASN A 517 -34.80 -15.30 30.72
N GLY A 518 -35.67 -16.25 30.52
CA GLY A 518 -37.03 -16.07 30.03
C GLY A 518 -37.24 -15.62 28.60
N SER A 519 -36.99 -16.49 27.63
CA SER A 519 -37.91 -16.65 26.49
C SER A 519 -37.51 -17.90 25.70
N THR A 520 -38.46 -18.80 25.59
CA THR A 520 -38.43 -20.01 24.76
C THR A 520 -38.06 -19.72 23.31
N VAL A 521 -36.80 -19.99 22.92
CA VAL A 521 -36.46 -20.39 21.56
C VAL A 521 -35.13 -21.17 21.59
N ASN A 522 -35.19 -22.44 21.22
CA ASN A 522 -34.16 -23.38 20.74
C ASN A 522 -32.81 -23.45 21.44
N GLN A 523 -32.71 -24.49 22.30
CA GLN A 523 -31.48 -25.12 22.76
C GLN A 523 -30.62 -25.55 21.58
N ASN A 524 -29.43 -24.91 21.43
CA ASN A 524 -28.17 -25.39 20.87
C ASN A 524 -27.28 -24.22 20.39
N THR A 525 -27.02 -23.24 21.23
CA THR A 525 -25.98 -22.25 20.95
C THR A 525 -24.92 -22.32 22.03
N ASN A 526 -23.70 -22.71 21.64
CA ASN A 526 -22.50 -22.55 22.44
C ASN A 526 -22.33 -21.09 22.84
N ASN A 527 -22.30 -20.80 24.13
CA ASN A 527 -22.23 -19.47 24.72
C ASN A 527 -20.84 -18.79 24.59
N LEU A 528 -20.03 -19.19 23.63
CA LEU A 528 -18.71 -18.63 23.43
C LEU A 528 -18.83 -17.36 22.57
N ILE A 529 -18.55 -16.21 23.14
CA ILE A 529 -18.63 -14.90 22.48
C ILE A 529 -17.20 -14.37 22.32
N GLY A 530 -16.73 -14.24 21.07
CA GLY A 530 -15.43 -13.63 20.78
C GLY A 530 -14.68 -14.25 19.62
N ASP A 531 -13.57 -13.61 19.28
CA ASP A 531 -12.66 -14.06 18.23
C ASP A 531 -11.56 -14.93 18.86
N VAL A 532 -11.34 -16.11 18.33
CA VAL A 532 -10.25 -17.01 18.74
C VAL A 532 -9.51 -17.48 17.49
N VAL A 533 -8.20 -17.34 17.49
CA VAL A 533 -7.32 -17.91 16.49
C VAL A 533 -6.27 -18.74 17.20
N LEU A 534 -6.20 -20.02 16.88
CA LEU A 534 -5.19 -20.96 17.35
C LEU A 534 -4.32 -21.37 16.17
N GLU A 535 -3.03 -21.17 16.26
CA GLU A 535 -2.08 -21.60 15.25
C GLU A 535 -1.02 -22.50 15.90
N TYR A 536 -0.91 -23.73 15.42
CA TYR A 536 0.06 -24.71 15.91
C TYR A 536 1.06 -25.10 14.82
N LYS A 537 2.36 -24.87 15.08
CA LYS A 537 3.47 -25.28 14.23
C LYS A 537 3.73 -26.78 14.41
N ILE A 538 3.31 -27.60 13.45
CA ILE A 538 3.49 -29.06 13.47
C ILE A 538 4.96 -29.40 13.28
N SER A 539 5.62 -28.77 12.31
CA SER A 539 7.04 -28.98 12.02
C SER A 539 7.92 -28.12 12.92
N LYS A 540 9.13 -28.60 13.25
CA LYS A 540 10.09 -27.87 14.10
C LYS A 540 10.57 -26.56 13.47
N ASP A 541 10.61 -26.52 12.15
CA ASP A 541 11.00 -25.36 11.34
C ASP A 541 9.82 -24.39 11.08
N GLY A 542 8.63 -24.68 11.62
CA GLY A 542 7.47 -23.83 11.49
C GLY A 542 6.82 -23.76 10.10
N LYS A 543 7.27 -24.58 9.16
CA LYS A 543 6.77 -24.60 7.77
C LYS A 543 5.36 -25.15 7.67
N LEU A 544 5.04 -26.21 8.42
CA LEU A 544 3.71 -26.82 8.46
C LEU A 544 2.97 -26.39 9.72
N ARG A 545 1.79 -25.79 9.53
CA ARG A 545 0.96 -25.22 10.62
C ARG A 545 -0.49 -25.65 10.47
N VAL A 546 -1.14 -25.85 11.60
CA VAL A 546 -2.60 -25.95 11.67
C VAL A 546 -3.13 -24.67 12.28
N LYS A 547 -4.18 -24.12 11.69
CA LYS A 547 -4.87 -22.94 12.16
C LYS A 547 -6.34 -23.26 12.37
N ALA A 548 -6.85 -23.01 13.56
CA ALA A 548 -8.27 -23.05 13.87
C ALA A 548 -8.73 -21.64 14.25
N PHE A 549 -9.90 -21.23 13.81
CA PHE A 549 -10.44 -19.92 14.15
C PHE A 549 -11.94 -19.96 14.37
N ASN A 550 -12.37 -19.09 15.24
CA ASN A 550 -13.76 -18.69 15.45
C ASN A 550 -13.81 -17.17 15.46
N LYS A 551 -14.52 -16.58 14.50
CA LYS A 551 -14.64 -15.12 14.34
C LYS A 551 -16.10 -14.70 14.43
N SER A 552 -16.35 -13.63 15.16
CA SER A 552 -17.66 -13.00 15.25
C SER A 552 -18.01 -12.21 13.99
N ASN A 553 -19.21 -12.40 13.43
CA ASN A 553 -19.68 -11.74 12.22
C ASN A 553 -20.41 -10.40 12.51
N GLN A 554 -20.14 -9.73 13.60
CA GLN A 554 -20.87 -8.54 14.06
C GLN A 554 -20.84 -7.32 13.10
N PHE A 555 -20.09 -7.37 12.00
CA PHE A 555 -19.93 -6.25 11.05
C PHE A 555 -20.34 -6.55 9.60
N SER A 556 -21.09 -7.61 9.34
CA SER A 556 -21.62 -7.83 8.00
C SER A 556 -22.95 -7.08 7.82
N LEU A 557 -22.96 -6.06 6.93
CA LEU A 557 -24.17 -5.34 6.48
C LEU A 557 -25.11 -6.21 5.60
N LEU A 558 -24.75 -7.46 5.38
CA LEU A 558 -25.59 -8.46 4.73
C LEU A 558 -26.09 -9.41 5.81
N GLU A 559 -27.41 -9.61 5.88
CA GLU A 559 -28.07 -10.58 6.75
C GLU A 559 -27.50 -11.99 6.50
N ILE A 560 -26.44 -12.33 7.22
CA ILE A 560 -25.95 -13.70 7.31
C ILE A 560 -26.53 -14.29 8.59
N ASN A 561 -27.36 -15.32 8.45
CA ASN A 561 -28.06 -16.02 9.52
C ASN A 561 -27.12 -16.75 10.52
N SER A 562 -25.81 -16.48 10.50
CA SER A 562 -24.86 -17.10 11.43
C SER A 562 -24.05 -16.01 12.15
N PRO A 563 -24.10 -15.95 13.50
CA PRO A 563 -23.38 -14.97 14.29
C PRO A 563 -21.85 -15.16 14.28
N TYR A 564 -21.35 -16.31 13.84
CA TYR A 564 -19.93 -16.68 13.85
C TYR A 564 -19.51 -17.39 12.58
N THR A 565 -18.24 -17.17 12.19
CA THR A 565 -17.54 -17.96 11.18
C THR A 565 -16.46 -18.80 11.86
N GLN A 566 -16.52 -20.11 11.68
CA GLN A 566 -15.57 -21.06 12.24
C GLN A 566 -14.85 -21.80 11.12
N GLY A 567 -13.57 -22.08 11.32
CA GLY A 567 -12.81 -22.84 10.33
C GLY A 567 -11.56 -23.48 10.93
N VAL A 568 -11.13 -24.55 10.25
CA VAL A 568 -9.85 -25.22 10.51
C VAL A 568 -9.13 -25.35 9.17
N GLY A 569 -7.86 -24.99 9.13
CA GLY A 569 -7.03 -25.07 7.94
C GLY A 569 -5.64 -25.59 8.25
N ILE A 570 -4.99 -26.13 7.23
CA ILE A 570 -3.59 -26.47 7.28
C ILE A 570 -2.88 -25.55 6.31
N SER A 571 -1.82 -24.88 6.76
CA SER A 571 -0.97 -24.05 5.93
C SER A 571 0.44 -24.59 5.89
N TYR A 572 1.02 -24.58 4.72
CA TYR A 572 2.44 -24.89 4.49
C TYR A 572 3.09 -23.64 3.87
N LYS A 573 4.10 -23.12 4.54
CA LYS A 573 4.87 -21.96 4.07
C LYS A 573 6.32 -22.39 3.90
N GLU A 574 6.83 -22.23 2.69
CA GLU A 574 8.23 -22.44 2.37
C GLU A 574 8.67 -21.38 1.36
N GLU A 575 9.88 -20.89 1.50
CA GLU A 575 10.48 -19.91 0.61
C GLU A 575 11.38 -20.63 -0.38
N PHE A 576 11.32 -20.27 -1.65
CA PHE A 576 12.07 -20.90 -2.75
C PHE A 576 12.76 -19.81 -3.56
N ASP A 577 14.02 -20.06 -3.89
CA ASP A 577 14.77 -19.16 -4.78
C ASP A 577 14.41 -19.38 -6.26
N ASN A 578 13.85 -20.54 -6.61
CA ASN A 578 13.39 -20.84 -7.96
C ASN A 578 12.34 -21.97 -8.02
N ILE A 579 11.58 -22.00 -9.14
CA ILE A 579 10.49 -22.97 -9.36
C ILE A 579 10.96 -24.44 -9.33
N GLY A 580 12.20 -24.72 -9.74
CA GLY A 580 12.76 -26.06 -9.71
C GLY A 580 12.99 -26.60 -8.29
N GLU A 581 13.27 -25.71 -7.35
CA GLU A 581 13.45 -26.02 -5.94
C GLU A 581 12.10 -26.29 -5.27
N PHE A 582 11.07 -25.56 -5.65
CA PHE A 582 9.67 -25.83 -5.25
C PHE A 582 9.28 -27.28 -5.56
N PHE A 583 9.44 -27.72 -6.79
CA PHE A 583 9.08 -29.10 -7.17
C PHE A 583 9.93 -30.15 -6.47
N ARG A 584 11.22 -29.91 -6.24
CA ARG A 584 12.11 -30.82 -5.50
C ARG A 584 11.72 -30.95 -4.03
N SER A 585 11.42 -29.83 -3.37
CA SER A 585 10.98 -29.81 -1.99
C SER A 585 9.64 -30.51 -1.84
N PHE A 586 8.68 -30.23 -2.71
CA PHE A 586 7.36 -30.87 -2.74
C PHE A 586 7.46 -32.40 -2.94
N TYR A 587 8.31 -32.86 -3.85
CA TYR A 587 8.54 -34.30 -4.10
C TYR A 587 9.19 -34.98 -2.89
N SER A 588 10.07 -34.30 -2.17
CA SER A 588 10.77 -34.86 -1.00
C SER A 588 9.82 -35.09 0.18
N LEU A 589 8.74 -34.35 0.30
CA LEU A 589 7.69 -34.53 1.32
C LEU A 589 6.97 -35.90 1.17
N PHE A 590 6.81 -36.37 -0.07
CA PHE A 590 6.14 -37.65 -0.35
C PHE A 590 7.09 -38.86 -0.33
N GLN A 591 8.41 -38.67 -0.49
CA GLN A 591 9.39 -39.76 -0.47
C GLN A 591 9.88 -40.20 0.90
N ARG A 592 9.67 -39.43 1.96
CA ARG A 592 10.11 -39.77 3.33
C ARG A 592 9.38 -40.94 3.99
N ARG A 593 8.42 -41.59 3.33
CA ARG A 593 7.65 -42.71 3.92
C ARG A 593 8.16 -44.13 3.61
N THR A 594 9.31 -44.32 2.93
CA THR A 594 9.79 -45.66 2.50
C THR A 594 11.24 -45.97 2.86
N LYS A 595 11.73 -45.57 4.04
CA LYS A 595 12.93 -46.22 4.59
C LYS A 595 12.56 -47.03 5.82
N LYS A 596 12.22 -48.32 5.59
CA LYS A 596 12.35 -49.37 6.60
C LYS A 596 13.83 -49.52 6.93
N GLN A 597 14.17 -49.44 8.21
CA GLN A 597 15.49 -49.85 8.71
C GLN A 597 15.72 -51.34 8.42
N PRO A 598 16.91 -51.77 8.00
CA PRO A 598 17.27 -53.18 7.98
C PRO A 598 17.47 -53.64 9.43
N ILE A 599 16.79 -54.70 9.76
CA ILE A 599 17.05 -55.52 10.97
C ILE A 599 18.39 -56.20 10.69
N ASN A 600 19.42 -55.94 11.48
CA ASN A 600 20.62 -56.73 11.52
C ASN A 600 20.38 -57.88 12.53
N ASP A 601 20.51 -59.12 12.01
CA ASP A 601 20.73 -60.33 12.79
C ASP A 601 22.11 -60.32 13.47
#